data_ce17a17e9a243f088cb0527e9463e49d
#
_entry.id   ce17a17e9a243f088cb0527e9463e49d
#
_cell.length_a   1.000
_cell.length_b   1.000
_cell.length_c   1.000
_cell.angle_alpha   90.00
_cell.angle_beta   90.00
_cell.angle_gamma   90.00
#
_symmetry.space_group_name_H-M   'P 1'
#
loop_
_entity.id
_entity.type
_entity.pdbx_description
1 polymer ?
#
loop_
_entity_poly.entity_id
_entity_poly.type
_entity_poly.pdbx_seq_one_letter_code
_entity_poly.pdbx_strand_id
1 'polypeptide(L)'
;MPEARITMIRDRLNAALDPESLEVIDDSASHAGHEGARSGGGHYEVIIVSQAFAGLGLLQRHRLIYDALGDAMGGAIHALSIKAYTPQEI
;
A
#
# COMPACT_ATOMS: atom_id res chain seq x y z
N MET A 1 2.85 -14.09 -9.12
CA MET A 1 1.58 -14.46 -8.51
C MET A 1 1.02 -13.28 -7.75
N PRO A 2 -0.26 -12.91 -7.94
CA PRO A 2 -0.86 -11.78 -7.23
C PRO A 2 -0.79 -11.92 -5.71
N GLU A 3 -0.98 -13.12 -5.19
CA GLU A 3 -0.92 -13.36 -3.75
C GLU A 3 0.45 -13.09 -3.17
N ALA A 4 1.51 -13.38 -3.90
CA ALA A 4 2.88 -13.13 -3.43
C ALA A 4 3.14 -11.63 -3.28
N ARG A 5 2.61 -10.82 -4.20
CA ARG A 5 2.74 -9.36 -4.11
C ARG A 5 1.95 -8.80 -2.93
N ILE A 6 0.75 -9.28 -2.71
CA ILE A 6 -0.08 -8.87 -1.56
C ILE A 6 0.63 -9.22 -0.27
N THR A 7 1.16 -10.44 -0.17
CA THR A 7 1.90 -10.88 1.02
C THR A 7 3.12 -10.00 1.27
N MET A 8 3.87 -9.67 0.21
CA MET A 8 5.05 -8.81 0.33
C MET A 8 4.66 -7.42 0.85
N ILE A 9 3.59 -6.83 0.32
CA ILE A 9 3.12 -5.53 0.77
C ILE A 9 2.73 -5.58 2.25
N ARG A 10 1.95 -6.59 2.64
CA ARG A 10 1.52 -6.77 4.03
C ARG A 10 2.70 -6.93 4.97
N ASP A 11 3.66 -7.78 4.60
CA ASP A 11 4.82 -8.05 5.45
C ASP A 11 5.65 -6.79 5.66
N ARG A 12 5.89 -6.03 4.61
CA ARG A 12 6.67 -4.80 4.72
C ARG A 12 5.96 -3.74 5.57
N LEU A 13 4.66 -3.57 5.38
CA LEU A 13 3.89 -2.59 6.15
C LEU A 13 3.74 -3.02 7.60
N ASN A 14 3.53 -4.31 7.86
CA ASN A 14 3.47 -4.82 9.24
C ASN A 14 4.79 -4.60 9.97
N ALA A 15 5.90 -4.86 9.31
CA ALA A 15 7.22 -4.71 9.93
C ALA A 15 7.57 -3.25 10.22
N ALA A 16 7.17 -2.34 9.33
CA ALA A 16 7.56 -0.94 9.44
C ALA A 16 6.63 -0.11 10.33
N LEU A 17 5.33 -0.40 10.33
CA LEU A 17 4.32 0.49 10.90
C LEU A 17 3.48 -0.14 12.00
N ASP A 18 3.64 -1.43 12.23
CA ASP A 18 2.91 -2.18 13.26
C ASP A 18 1.41 -1.81 13.31
N PRO A 19 0.68 -1.98 12.21
CA PRO A 19 -0.70 -1.52 12.14
C PRO A 19 -1.64 -2.35 13.01
N GLU A 20 -2.69 -1.70 13.53
CA GLU A 20 -3.77 -2.40 14.20
C GLU A 20 -4.70 -3.08 13.20
N SER A 21 -4.79 -2.51 12.00
CA SER A 21 -5.61 -3.05 10.92
C SER A 21 -4.91 -2.75 9.60
N LEU A 22 -4.91 -3.74 8.73
CA LEU A 22 -4.28 -3.60 7.41
C LEU A 22 -5.05 -4.43 6.40
N GLU A 23 -5.52 -3.77 5.35
CA GLU A 23 -6.17 -4.43 4.23
C GLU A 23 -5.44 -4.04 2.96
N VAL A 24 -5.07 -5.03 2.15
CA VAL A 24 -4.44 -4.82 0.86
C VAL A 24 -5.33 -5.44 -0.20
N ILE A 25 -5.76 -4.62 -1.14
CA ILE A 25 -6.70 -5.02 -2.18
C ILE A 25 -5.98 -4.98 -3.52
N ASP A 26 -6.03 -6.07 -4.27
CA ASP A 26 -5.51 -6.10 -5.63
C ASP A 26 -6.59 -5.54 -6.56
N ASP A 27 -6.33 -4.37 -7.09
CA ASP A 27 -7.25 -3.66 -7.98
C ASP A 27 -6.79 -3.74 -9.44
N SER A 28 -5.86 -4.63 -9.73
CA SER A 28 -5.30 -4.75 -11.09
C SER A 28 -6.35 -5.08 -12.14
N ALA A 29 -7.34 -5.87 -11.79
CA ALA A 29 -8.39 -6.29 -12.71
C ALA A 29 -9.23 -5.12 -13.24
N SER A 30 -9.44 -4.08 -12.43
CA SER A 30 -10.21 -2.92 -12.88
C SER A 30 -9.45 -2.06 -13.87
N HIS A 31 -8.16 -2.32 -14.04
CA HIS A 31 -7.29 -1.61 -14.99
C HIS A 31 -6.87 -2.48 -16.17
N ALA A 32 -7.47 -3.66 -16.31
CA ALA A 32 -7.16 -4.57 -17.41
C ALA A 32 -7.40 -3.87 -18.76
N GLY A 33 -6.41 -3.95 -19.64
CA GLY A 33 -6.48 -3.29 -20.94
C GLY A 33 -5.86 -1.90 -20.97
N HIS A 34 -5.55 -1.32 -19.84
CA HIS A 34 -4.84 -0.05 -19.75
C HIS A 34 -3.33 -0.27 -19.94
N GLU A 35 -2.64 0.77 -20.36
CA GLU A 35 -1.20 0.71 -20.55
C GLU A 35 -0.44 0.28 -19.28
N GLY A 36 -0.87 0.77 -18.12
CA GLY A 36 -0.27 0.41 -16.86
C GLY A 36 -0.32 -1.08 -16.58
N ALA A 37 -1.39 -1.76 -16.99
CA ALA A 37 -1.52 -3.19 -16.80
C ALA A 37 -0.53 -3.97 -17.66
N ARG A 38 -0.14 -3.41 -18.81
CA ARG A 38 0.81 -4.05 -19.72
C ARG A 38 2.25 -4.02 -19.23
N SER A 39 2.56 -3.10 -18.33
CA SER A 39 3.93 -2.96 -17.84
C SER A 39 4.33 -4.05 -16.84
N GLY A 40 3.40 -4.90 -16.44
CA GLY A 40 3.64 -5.99 -15.50
C GLY A 40 3.50 -5.60 -14.04
N GLY A 41 3.36 -4.31 -13.75
CA GLY A 41 3.13 -3.84 -12.38
C GLY A 41 1.64 -3.95 -12.02
N GLY A 42 1.34 -4.13 -10.72
CA GLY A 42 -0.02 -4.23 -10.23
C GLY A 42 -0.54 -2.90 -9.70
N HIS A 43 -1.86 -2.82 -9.60
CA HIS A 43 -2.57 -1.71 -8.97
C HIS A 43 -3.17 -2.20 -7.67
N TYR A 44 -2.86 -1.52 -6.57
CA TYR A 44 -3.28 -1.97 -5.24
C TYR A 44 -3.90 -0.83 -4.45
N GLU A 45 -4.79 -1.18 -3.54
CA GLU A 45 -5.31 -0.26 -2.54
C GLU A 45 -4.88 -0.76 -1.17
N VAL A 46 -4.38 0.16 -0.33
CA VAL A 46 -4.00 -0.14 1.04
C VAL A 46 -4.88 0.69 1.98
N ILE A 47 -5.52 0.00 2.91
CA ILE A 47 -6.28 0.63 4.00
C ILE A 47 -5.58 0.23 5.28
N ILE A 48 -4.97 1.19 5.97
CA ILE A 48 -4.10 0.91 7.10
C ILE A 48 -4.42 1.82 8.28
N VAL A 49 -4.51 1.22 9.45
CA VAL A 49 -4.73 1.93 10.72
C VAL A 49 -3.53 1.68 11.60
N SER A 50 -2.81 2.75 11.95
CA SER A 50 -1.59 2.63 12.76
C SER A 50 -1.35 3.88 13.59
N GLN A 51 -0.89 3.68 14.83
CA GLN A 51 -0.45 4.78 15.69
C GLN A 51 0.77 5.53 15.12
N ALA A 52 1.51 4.89 14.22
CA ALA A 52 2.65 5.53 13.58
C ALA A 52 2.27 6.80 12.82
N PHE A 53 0.99 6.94 12.46
CA PHE A 53 0.50 8.11 11.73
C PHE A 53 0.08 9.26 12.63
N ALA A 54 0.12 9.09 13.95
CA ALA A 54 -0.32 10.12 14.89
C ALA A 54 0.51 11.40 14.72
N GLY A 55 -0.17 12.53 14.61
CA GLY A 55 0.49 13.82 14.43
C GLY A 55 0.99 14.10 13.02
N LEU A 56 0.81 13.16 12.09
CA LEU A 56 1.28 13.32 10.72
C LEU A 56 0.17 13.74 9.78
N GLY A 57 0.50 14.62 8.83
CA GLY A 57 -0.39 14.98 7.74
C GLY A 57 -0.42 13.92 6.66
N LEU A 58 -1.32 14.08 5.71
CA LEU A 58 -1.55 13.10 4.65
C LEU A 58 -0.29 12.74 3.88
N LEU A 59 0.46 13.74 3.46
CA LEU A 59 1.67 13.53 2.67
C LEU A 59 2.72 12.74 3.46
N GLN A 60 2.88 13.06 4.74
CA GLN A 60 3.85 12.37 5.59
C GLN A 60 3.47 10.91 5.82
N ARG A 61 2.17 10.61 5.94
CA ARG A 61 1.68 9.25 6.07
C ARG A 61 1.98 8.44 4.81
N HIS A 62 1.75 9.03 3.65
CA HIS A 62 2.04 8.39 2.38
C HIS A 62 3.53 8.10 2.23
N ARG A 63 4.39 9.02 2.67
CA ARG A 63 5.84 8.83 2.62
C ARG A 63 6.29 7.65 3.48
N LEU A 64 5.71 7.49 4.67
CA LEU A 64 6.03 6.34 5.51
C LEU A 64 5.71 5.03 4.79
N ILE A 65 4.58 4.99 4.10
CA ILE A 65 4.17 3.80 3.36
C ILE A 65 5.10 3.54 2.18
N TYR A 66 5.42 4.57 1.40
CA TYR A 66 6.35 4.42 0.28
C TYR A 66 7.73 3.99 0.75
N ASP A 67 8.21 4.53 1.85
CA ASP A 67 9.50 4.14 2.42
C ASP A 67 9.50 2.68 2.87
N ALA A 68 8.40 2.23 3.45
CA ALA A 68 8.27 0.84 3.88
C ALA A 68 8.25 -0.13 2.70
N LEU A 69 7.66 0.28 1.59
CA LEU A 69 7.58 -0.55 0.39
C LEU A 69 8.86 -0.50 -0.45
N GLY A 70 9.62 0.58 -0.31
CA GLY A 70 10.93 0.72 -0.92
C GLY A 70 10.93 0.50 -2.43
N ASP A 71 11.78 -0.40 -2.88
CA ASP A 71 11.98 -0.67 -4.31
C ASP A 71 10.81 -1.40 -4.98
N ALA A 72 9.82 -1.85 -4.22
CA ALA A 72 8.62 -2.42 -4.79
C ALA A 72 7.80 -1.39 -5.57
N MET A 73 7.89 -0.12 -5.16
CA MET A 73 7.24 0.96 -5.90
C MET A 73 7.95 1.17 -7.24
N GLY A 74 7.15 1.19 -8.31
CA GLY A 74 7.70 1.29 -9.67
C GLY A 74 8.07 -0.04 -10.29
N GLY A 75 8.14 -1.11 -9.48
CA GLY A 75 8.37 -2.47 -9.95
C GLY A 75 7.11 -3.31 -9.83
N ALA A 76 7.03 -4.09 -8.74
CA ALA A 76 5.85 -4.93 -8.48
C ALA A 76 4.57 -4.11 -8.30
N ILE A 77 4.70 -2.88 -7.80
CA ILE A 77 3.57 -1.98 -7.60
C ILE A 77 3.66 -0.85 -8.63
N HIS A 78 2.74 -0.84 -9.58
CA HIS A 78 2.66 0.21 -10.59
C HIS A 78 1.93 1.44 -10.05
N ALA A 79 0.83 1.22 -9.34
CA ALA A 79 0.05 2.29 -8.73
C ALA A 79 -0.49 1.83 -7.36
N LEU A 80 -0.56 2.77 -6.43
CA LEU A 80 -0.99 2.49 -5.08
C LEU A 80 -1.94 3.58 -4.59
N SER A 81 -3.14 3.16 -4.19
CA SER A 81 -4.09 4.02 -3.52
C SER A 81 -3.97 3.78 -2.01
N ILE A 82 -3.88 4.85 -1.23
CA ILE A 82 -3.60 4.74 0.21
C ILE A 82 -4.69 5.42 1.01
N LYS A 83 -5.20 4.71 2.02
CA LYS A 83 -6.07 5.25 3.06
C LYS A 83 -5.41 4.95 4.40
N ALA A 84 -4.82 5.97 5.00
CA ALA A 84 -4.02 5.83 6.22
C ALA A 84 -4.66 6.60 7.37
N TYR A 85 -4.96 5.88 8.43
CA TYR A 85 -5.66 6.44 9.61
C TYR A 85 -4.94 6.10 10.89
N THR A 86 -5.12 6.93 11.91
CA THR A 86 -4.82 6.52 13.28
C THR A 86 -6.05 5.82 13.87
N PRO A 87 -5.87 5.02 14.95
CA PRO A 87 -7.02 4.40 15.62
C PRO A 87 -8.06 5.39 16.10
N GLN A 88 -7.65 6.62 16.42
CA GLN A 88 -8.55 7.66 16.90
C GLN A 88 -9.40 8.28 15.79
N GLU A 89 -9.03 8.07 14.55
CA GLU A 89 -9.71 8.67 13.39
C GLU A 89 -10.82 7.80 12.82
N ILE A 90 -10.96 6.58 13.31
CA ILE A 90 -11.97 5.64 12.80
C ILE A 90 -13.04 5.33 13.82
#